data_b5d238c5c0677453ea41d52a901b4887
#
_entry.id   b5d238c5c0677453ea41d52a901b4887
#
_cell.length_a   1.000
_cell.length_b   1.000
_cell.length_c   1.000
_cell.angle_alpha   90.00
_cell.angle_beta   90.00
_cell.angle_gamma   90.00
#
_symmetry.space_group_name_H-M   'P 1'
#
loop_
_entity.id
_entity.type
_entity.pdbx_description
1 polymer ?
#
loop_
_entity_poly.entity_id
_entity_poly.type
_entity_poly.pdbx_seq_one_letter_code
_entity_poly.pdbx_strand_id
1 'polypeptide(L)'
;MKNMVARAAIGMLALASVAYGQGSRTFRGEVSDSQCALNVHSLTRSHQEMLKSKSMGGTANTCAVYCIEHLGGYLVLSSGKNAFRLDRADLVHGFEGQKVKLTGVLDPKLNQIHVLKIELEEQP
;
A
#
# COMPACT_ATOMS: atom_id res chain seq x y z
N MET A 1 -17.07 -62.49 -23.02
CA MET A 1 -16.27 -61.87 -22.07
C MET A 1 -15.83 -60.54 -22.49
N LYS A 2 -16.44 -59.60 -21.99
CA LYS A 2 -16.11 -58.27 -22.39
C LYS A 2 -15.57 -57.57 -21.24
N ASN A 3 -14.43 -57.15 -21.36
CA ASN A 3 -13.84 -56.38 -20.32
C ASN A 3 -14.13 -54.93 -20.58
N MET A 4 -15.06 -54.49 -19.89
CA MET A 4 -15.33 -53.08 -19.88
C MET A 4 -14.28 -52.41 -19.05
N VAL A 5 -13.37 -51.82 -19.71
CA VAL A 5 -12.45 -50.95 -19.03
C VAL A 5 -13.17 -49.64 -18.81
N ALA A 6 -13.55 -49.45 -17.60
CA ALA A 6 -14.04 -48.15 -17.22
C ALA A 6 -12.90 -47.17 -17.27
N ARG A 7 -12.93 -46.36 -18.27
CA ARG A 7 -12.00 -45.25 -18.30
C ARG A 7 -12.54 -44.19 -17.40
N ALA A 8 -11.99 -44.12 -16.25
CA ALA A 8 -12.18 -42.97 -15.42
C ALA A 8 -11.52 -41.82 -16.18
N ALA A 9 -12.33 -40.98 -16.74
CA ALA A 9 -11.86 -39.71 -17.18
C ALA A 9 -11.48 -38.93 -15.94
N ILE A 10 -10.21 -38.92 -15.68
CA ILE A 10 -9.68 -38.03 -14.64
C ILE A 10 -9.80 -36.67 -15.23
N GLY A 11 -10.87 -36.02 -14.84
CA GLY A 11 -10.99 -34.62 -15.14
C GLY A 11 -9.81 -33.91 -14.53
N MET A 12 -8.95 -33.44 -15.36
CA MET A 12 -7.98 -32.50 -14.89
C MET A 12 -8.73 -31.26 -14.51
N LEU A 13 -9.00 -31.16 -13.24
CA LEU A 13 -9.35 -29.90 -12.66
C LEU A 13 -8.14 -29.01 -12.82
N ALA A 14 -8.20 -28.19 -13.84
CA ALA A 14 -7.21 -27.18 -14.01
C ALA A 14 -7.18 -26.38 -12.73
N LEU A 15 -6.06 -26.44 -12.09
CA LEU A 15 -5.86 -25.72 -10.86
C LEU A 15 -5.62 -24.26 -11.18
N ALA A 16 -6.70 -23.58 -11.54
CA ALA A 16 -6.67 -22.15 -11.69
C ALA A 16 -6.38 -21.45 -10.36
N SER A 17 -6.41 -22.18 -9.26
CA SER A 17 -6.16 -21.65 -7.94
C SER A 17 -4.74 -21.17 -7.69
N VAL A 18 -3.81 -21.53 -8.55
CA VAL A 18 -2.41 -21.12 -8.38
C VAL A 18 -2.23 -19.61 -8.52
N ALA A 19 -3.13 -18.95 -9.24
CA ALA A 19 -3.07 -17.50 -9.41
C ALA A 19 -3.37 -16.74 -8.12
N TYR A 20 -3.85 -17.39 -7.07
CA TYR A 20 -4.23 -16.74 -5.83
C TYR A 20 -3.17 -16.83 -4.72
N GLY A 21 -1.98 -17.30 -5.01
CA GLY A 21 -0.88 -17.31 -4.04
C GLY A 21 -0.49 -15.91 -3.59
N GLN A 22 -0.93 -14.89 -4.34
CA GLN A 22 -0.71 -13.48 -4.04
C GLN A 22 -2.05 -12.78 -3.84
N GLY A 23 -2.97 -13.44 -3.15
CA GLY A 23 -4.28 -12.89 -2.91
C GLY A 23 -4.28 -11.58 -2.15
N SER A 24 -5.40 -10.90 -2.17
CA SER A 24 -5.57 -9.68 -1.41
C SER A 24 -5.50 -9.96 0.09
N ARG A 25 -4.96 -9.01 0.81
CA ARG A 25 -4.90 -9.04 2.27
C ARG A 25 -5.08 -7.65 2.82
N THR A 26 -5.22 -7.56 4.13
CA THR A 26 -5.39 -6.31 4.85
C THR A 26 -4.04 -5.81 5.34
N PHE A 27 -3.78 -4.54 5.09
CA PHE A 27 -2.63 -3.81 5.59
C PHE A 27 -3.11 -2.69 6.49
N ARG A 28 -2.37 -2.39 7.53
CA ARG A 28 -2.67 -1.28 8.44
C ARG A 28 -1.44 -0.40 8.56
N GLY A 29 -1.66 0.89 8.57
CA GLY A 29 -0.58 1.85 8.71
C GLY A 29 -1.04 3.25 8.43
N GLU A 30 -0.10 4.16 8.29
CA GLU A 30 -0.35 5.55 7.99
C GLU A 30 -0.04 5.84 6.52
N VAL A 31 -0.95 6.52 5.85
CA VAL A 31 -0.68 7.03 4.50
C VAL A 31 0.26 8.22 4.62
N SER A 32 1.37 8.11 3.97
CA SER A 32 2.42 9.12 3.98
C SER A 32 2.97 9.30 2.58
N ASP A 33 3.96 10.12 2.45
CA ASP A 33 4.76 10.17 1.24
C ASP A 33 6.11 9.48 1.48
N SER A 34 6.82 9.22 0.40
CA SER A 34 8.10 8.49 0.48
C SER A 34 9.15 9.21 1.30
N GLN A 35 9.14 10.53 1.31
CA GLN A 35 10.12 11.30 2.08
C GLN A 35 9.80 11.33 3.57
N CYS A 36 8.53 11.48 3.93
CA CYS A 36 8.11 11.39 5.31
C CYS A 36 8.37 10.01 5.91
N ALA A 37 8.09 8.96 5.16
CA ALA A 37 8.30 7.60 5.61
C ALA A 37 9.78 7.30 5.89
N LEU A 38 10.68 7.94 5.17
CA LEU A 38 12.13 7.82 5.38
C LEU A 38 12.66 8.89 6.35
N ASN A 39 11.77 9.71 6.89
CA ASN A 39 12.12 10.83 7.77
C ASN A 39 13.04 11.88 7.11
N VAL A 40 12.88 12.07 5.81
CA VAL A 40 13.65 13.06 5.06
C VAL A 40 12.72 13.85 4.14
N HIS A 41 13.05 15.13 3.97
CA HIS A 41 12.36 16.02 3.05
C HIS A 41 13.39 16.69 2.16
N SER A 42 13.85 16.11 1.20
CA SER A 42 15.00 16.56 0.44
C SER A 42 16.30 16.08 1.08
N LEU A 43 17.39 16.50 0.51
CA LEU A 43 18.72 16.06 0.95
C LEU A 43 19.18 16.68 2.28
N THR A 44 18.46 17.67 2.80
CA THR A 44 18.99 18.51 3.88
C THR A 44 18.10 18.64 5.12
N ARG A 45 16.87 18.18 5.06
CA ARG A 45 15.93 18.36 6.19
C ARG A 45 15.21 17.07 6.53
N SER A 46 15.07 16.81 7.82
CA SER A 46 14.30 15.70 8.31
C SER A 46 12.80 16.04 8.34
N HIS A 47 11.98 15.00 8.35
CA HIS A 47 10.54 15.12 8.50
C HIS A 47 10.16 15.91 9.76
N GLN A 48 10.84 15.64 10.88
CA GLN A 48 10.55 16.33 12.13
C GLN A 48 10.86 17.82 12.08
N GLU A 49 11.92 18.22 11.41
CA GLU A 49 12.24 19.63 11.20
C GLU A 49 11.18 20.30 10.34
N MET A 50 10.72 19.62 9.33
CA MET A 50 9.70 20.16 8.42
C MET A 50 8.34 20.32 9.13
N LEU A 51 7.98 19.38 10.01
CA LEU A 51 6.75 19.49 10.78
C LEU A 51 6.74 20.69 11.74
N LYS A 52 7.90 21.16 12.14
CA LYS A 52 8.00 22.36 12.98
C LYS A 52 7.82 23.64 12.17
N SER A 53 7.91 23.57 10.87
CA SER A 53 7.80 24.73 10.01
C SER A 53 6.32 25.06 9.73
N LYS A 54 5.90 26.24 10.15
CA LYS A 54 4.53 26.69 9.87
C LYS A 54 4.24 26.87 8.38
N SER A 55 5.26 27.13 7.60
CA SER A 55 5.10 27.33 6.15
C SER A 55 4.72 26.06 5.42
N MET A 56 4.91 24.90 6.05
CA MET A 56 4.59 23.60 5.48
C MET A 56 3.36 22.95 6.13
N GLY A 57 2.64 23.72 6.95
CA GLY A 57 1.38 23.30 7.53
C GLY A 57 1.47 22.63 8.90
N GLY A 58 2.61 22.07 9.27
CA GLY A 58 2.85 21.55 10.63
C GLY A 58 2.13 20.26 11.00
N THR A 59 1.44 19.58 10.09
CA THR A 59 0.74 18.32 10.35
C THR A 59 1.21 17.22 9.40
N ALA A 60 0.97 15.96 9.77
CA ALA A 60 1.32 14.83 8.92
C ALA A 60 0.60 14.90 7.58
N ASN A 61 -0.66 15.31 7.57
CA ASN A 61 -1.42 15.47 6.33
C ASN A 61 -0.80 16.53 5.42
N THR A 62 -0.61 17.73 5.93
CA THR A 62 -0.10 18.85 5.13
C THR A 62 1.34 18.61 4.69
N CYS A 63 2.12 17.95 5.52
CA CYS A 63 3.49 17.60 5.18
C CYS A 63 3.52 16.59 4.02
N ALA A 64 2.71 15.54 4.08
CA ALA A 64 2.64 14.54 3.03
C ALA A 64 2.18 15.15 1.70
N VAL A 65 1.14 15.95 1.73
CA VAL A 65 0.63 16.64 0.54
C VAL A 65 1.70 17.55 -0.07
N TYR A 66 2.38 18.32 0.77
CA TYR A 66 3.45 19.20 0.30
C TYR A 66 4.58 18.42 -0.38
N CYS A 67 5.00 17.31 0.22
CA CYS A 67 6.06 16.48 -0.35
C CYS A 67 5.68 15.90 -1.69
N ILE A 68 4.43 15.46 -1.84
CA ILE A 68 3.94 14.91 -3.10
C ILE A 68 3.87 15.99 -4.17
N GLU A 69 3.35 17.16 -3.84
CA GLU A 69 3.14 18.23 -4.80
C GLU A 69 4.41 18.98 -5.18
N HIS A 70 5.36 19.12 -4.26
CA HIS A 70 6.49 20.03 -4.45
C HIS A 70 7.86 19.38 -4.35
N LEU A 71 8.00 18.24 -3.71
CA LEU A 71 9.30 17.64 -3.44
C LEU A 71 9.52 16.28 -4.13
N GLY A 72 8.63 15.88 -5.02
CA GLY A 72 8.77 14.64 -5.77
C GLY A 72 8.48 13.37 -4.97
N GLY A 73 7.82 13.49 -3.84
CA GLY A 73 7.37 12.35 -3.07
C GLY A 73 6.26 11.57 -3.76
N TYR A 74 6.10 10.33 -3.39
CA TYR A 74 5.00 9.49 -3.85
C TYR A 74 4.31 8.83 -2.66
N LEU A 75 3.07 8.43 -2.84
CA LEU A 75 2.24 7.86 -1.78
C LEU A 75 2.78 6.51 -1.32
N VAL A 76 2.89 6.36 -0.01
CA VAL A 76 3.29 5.10 0.63
C VAL A 76 2.38 4.80 1.82
N LEU A 77 2.30 3.52 2.17
CA LEU A 77 1.77 3.08 3.45
C LEU A 77 2.94 2.79 4.38
N SER A 78 3.03 3.56 5.45
CA SER A 78 4.03 3.36 6.48
C SER A 78 3.46 2.40 7.52
N SER A 79 4.03 1.22 7.62
CA SER A 79 3.56 0.16 8.50
C SER A 79 4.76 -0.45 9.23
N GLY A 80 4.93 -0.08 10.49
CA GLY A 80 6.11 -0.48 11.25
C GLY A 80 7.40 0.01 10.58
N LYS A 81 8.26 -0.90 10.20
CA LYS A 81 9.51 -0.59 9.50
C LYS A 81 9.37 -0.59 7.98
N ASN A 82 8.20 -0.91 7.48
CA ASN A 82 7.96 -1.02 6.05
C ASN A 82 7.33 0.25 5.51
N ALA A 83 7.69 0.60 4.28
CA ALA A 83 7.05 1.67 3.53
C ALA A 83 6.69 1.11 2.16
N PHE A 84 5.43 0.73 2.00
CA PHE A 84 4.95 0.16 0.74
C PHE A 84 4.46 1.27 -0.18
N ARG A 85 4.94 1.29 -1.40
CA ARG A 85 4.42 2.19 -2.40
C ARG A 85 2.95 1.85 -2.68
N LEU A 86 2.13 2.86 -2.85
CA LEU A 86 0.72 2.69 -3.17
C LEU A 86 0.47 3.12 -4.61
N ASP A 87 -0.22 2.30 -5.35
CA ASP A 87 -0.68 2.66 -6.68
C ASP A 87 -2.02 3.40 -6.59
N ARG A 88 -2.93 3.44 -7.32
CA ARG A 88 -4.28 3.98 -7.17
C ARG A 88 -4.36 5.26 -6.34
N ALA A 89 -3.61 6.27 -6.77
CA ALA A 89 -3.67 7.59 -6.14
C ALA A 89 -5.09 8.14 -6.05
N ASP A 90 -5.95 7.77 -7.00
CA ASP A 90 -7.37 8.13 -7.01
C ASP A 90 -8.14 7.63 -5.78
N LEU A 91 -7.76 6.47 -5.24
CA LEU A 91 -8.38 5.93 -4.02
C LEU A 91 -7.71 6.44 -2.75
N VAL A 92 -6.42 6.69 -2.80
CA VAL A 92 -5.60 7.00 -1.62
C VAL A 92 -5.60 8.49 -1.31
N HIS A 93 -5.72 9.34 -2.31
CA HIS A 93 -5.75 10.78 -2.11
C HIS A 93 -6.90 11.18 -1.17
N GLY A 94 -6.58 11.99 -0.20
CA GLY A 94 -7.50 12.37 0.87
C GLY A 94 -7.21 11.68 2.19
N PHE A 95 -6.43 10.60 2.18
CA PHE A 95 -6.07 9.87 3.40
C PHE A 95 -4.67 10.21 3.90
N GLU A 96 -3.98 11.15 3.28
CA GLU A 96 -2.62 11.53 3.65
C GLU A 96 -2.55 11.94 5.13
N GLY A 97 -1.62 11.35 5.84
CA GLY A 97 -1.43 11.60 7.26
C GLY A 97 -2.39 10.83 8.16
N GLN A 98 -3.25 10.00 7.60
CA GLN A 98 -4.25 9.26 8.35
C GLN A 98 -3.85 7.80 8.53
N LYS A 99 -4.26 7.23 9.66
CA LYS A 99 -4.16 5.79 9.87
C LYS A 99 -5.30 5.10 9.17
N VAL A 100 -4.96 4.12 8.37
CA VAL A 100 -5.90 3.44 7.49
C VAL A 100 -5.81 1.93 7.61
N LYS A 101 -6.89 1.31 7.19
CA LYS A 101 -6.98 -0.11 6.91
C LYS A 101 -7.18 -0.24 5.41
N LEU A 102 -6.27 -0.92 4.77
CA LEU A 102 -6.19 -1.00 3.33
C LEU A 102 -6.24 -2.46 2.90
N THR A 103 -7.08 -2.75 1.92
CA THR A 103 -7.12 -4.07 1.28
C THR A 103 -6.43 -3.97 -0.06
N GLY A 104 -5.51 -4.87 -0.32
CA GLY A 104 -4.77 -4.84 -1.56
C GLY A 104 -3.91 -6.07 -1.78
N VAL A 105 -3.17 -6.05 -2.87
CA VAL A 105 -2.26 -7.12 -3.26
C VAL A 105 -0.85 -6.57 -3.30
N LEU A 106 0.05 -7.21 -2.56
CA LEU A 106 1.44 -6.80 -2.54
C LEU A 106 2.20 -7.37 -3.73
N ASP A 107 2.87 -6.52 -4.46
CA ASP A 107 3.89 -6.91 -5.42
C ASP A 107 5.26 -6.80 -4.71
N PRO A 108 5.87 -7.93 -4.35
CA PRO A 108 7.12 -7.89 -3.60
C PRO A 108 8.32 -7.39 -4.42
N LYS A 109 8.25 -7.48 -5.73
CA LYS A 109 9.33 -7.01 -6.60
C LYS A 109 9.41 -5.48 -6.60
N LEU A 110 8.25 -4.84 -6.58
CA LEU A 110 8.15 -3.39 -6.60
C LEU A 110 7.99 -2.80 -5.20
N ASN A 111 7.80 -3.64 -4.19
CA ASN A 111 7.41 -3.22 -2.85
C ASN A 111 6.20 -2.29 -2.89
N GLN A 112 5.22 -2.67 -3.71
CA GLN A 112 4.06 -1.86 -4.02
C GLN A 112 2.79 -2.63 -3.74
N ILE A 113 1.82 -1.97 -3.15
CA ILE A 113 0.49 -2.52 -2.95
C ILE A 113 -0.42 -2.01 -4.06
N HIS A 114 -1.05 -2.95 -4.76
CA HIS A 114 -2.18 -2.64 -5.62
C HIS A 114 -3.41 -2.47 -4.73
N VAL A 115 -3.89 -1.24 -4.61
CA VAL A 115 -4.96 -0.88 -3.68
C VAL A 115 -6.31 -1.24 -4.26
N LEU A 116 -7.08 -2.02 -3.52
CA LEU A 116 -8.45 -2.39 -3.89
C LEU A 116 -9.48 -1.60 -3.09
N LYS A 117 -9.19 -1.33 -1.82
CA LYS A 117 -10.08 -0.62 -0.92
C LYS A 117 -9.26 0.05 0.17
N ILE A 118 -9.68 1.21 0.61
CA ILE A 118 -9.06 1.92 1.72
C ILE A 118 -10.15 2.56 2.59
N GLU A 119 -9.94 2.51 3.88
CA GLU A 119 -10.82 3.13 4.86
C GLU A 119 -10.02 3.60 6.07
N LEU A 120 -10.55 4.57 6.79
CA LEU A 120 -9.93 5.01 8.03
C LEU A 120 -9.92 3.86 9.03
N GLU A 121 -8.82 3.71 9.74
CA GLU A 121 -8.77 2.76 10.85
C GLU A 121 -9.51 3.38 12.03
N GLU A 122 -10.52 2.66 12.52
CA GLU A 122 -11.25 3.10 13.69
C GLU A 122 -10.37 2.96 14.92
N GLN A 123 -10.28 4.02 15.69
CA GLN A 123 -9.62 3.99 16.99
C GLN A 123 -10.57 3.33 18.00
N PRO A 124 -10.07 2.40 18.82
CA PRO A 124 -10.91 1.84 19.88
C PRO A 124 -11.27 2.89 20.92
#